data_cb8d1cb2790c7036415f7f692fcd77d1
#
_entry.id   cb8d1cb2790c7036415f7f692fcd77d1
#
_cell.length_a   1.000
_cell.length_b   1.000
_cell.length_c   1.000
_cell.angle_alpha   90.00
_cell.angle_beta   90.00
_cell.angle_gamma   90.00
#
_symmetry.space_group_name_H-M   'P 1'
#
loop_
_entity.id
_entity.type
_entity.pdbx_description
1 polymer ?
#
loop_
_entity_poly.entity_id
_entity_poly.type
_entity_poly.pdbx_seq_one_letter_code
_entity_poly.pdbx_strand_id
1 'polypeptide(L)'
;QTVTDAIRYVGVDDNTLALFENQYPVQPMGVSYNSYVILDEKIAVMDSVDARATEEWLSNVARVLEGRSPDYLVVTHMEPDHSGSLMRLAQKYPEMKIVGNAKTFTLIKQFFGTGALSEDRMLEVGERDTLSLGLHRLRFLLAPMVHWPEVMTAYEETEKILFSADAFGRFGSLERTARAPWVPQARRYYYNIIGKYGAQVQALLKKISALEIK
;
A
#
# COMPACT_ATOMS: atom_id res chain seq x y z
N GLN A 1 8.90 -6.51 -10.94
CA GLN A 1 8.82 -7.93 -10.59
C GLN A 1 7.38 -8.42 -10.75
N THR A 2 7.18 -9.63 -11.29
CA THR A 2 5.88 -10.27 -11.47
C THR A 2 5.49 -10.97 -10.17
N VAL A 3 4.30 -10.67 -9.64
CA VAL A 3 3.67 -11.43 -8.54
C VAL A 3 2.80 -12.54 -9.16
N THR A 4 1.90 -12.14 -10.07
CA THR A 4 1.11 -13.02 -10.93
C THR A 4 1.05 -12.43 -12.34
N ASP A 5 0.31 -13.06 -13.26
CA ASP A 5 0.15 -12.50 -14.62
C ASP A 5 -0.61 -11.17 -14.63
N ALA A 6 -1.47 -10.91 -13.66
CA ALA A 6 -2.20 -9.65 -13.54
C ALA A 6 -1.56 -8.67 -12.55
N ILE A 7 -0.87 -9.15 -11.51
CA ILE A 7 -0.36 -8.33 -10.42
C ILE A 7 1.16 -8.14 -10.57
N ARG A 8 1.57 -6.88 -10.68
CA ARG A 8 2.97 -6.47 -10.89
C ARG A 8 3.45 -5.61 -9.71
N TYR A 9 4.59 -5.97 -9.14
CA TYR A 9 5.29 -5.12 -8.17
C TYR A 9 5.95 -3.94 -8.90
N VAL A 10 5.68 -2.74 -8.43
CA VAL A 10 6.22 -1.47 -8.95
C VAL A 10 6.90 -0.62 -7.87
N GLY A 11 7.01 -1.14 -6.65
CA GLY A 11 7.67 -0.46 -5.53
C GLY A 11 9.15 -0.19 -5.75
N VAL A 12 9.78 0.42 -4.75
CA VAL A 12 11.18 0.86 -4.81
C VAL A 12 11.93 0.40 -3.56
N ASP A 13 13.15 -0.08 -3.75
CA ASP A 13 14.07 -0.38 -2.66
C ASP A 13 14.89 0.85 -2.30
N ASP A 14 14.79 1.33 -1.06
CA ASP A 14 15.64 2.40 -0.53
C ASP A 14 16.75 1.81 0.32
N ASN A 15 17.91 1.72 -0.29
CA ASN A 15 19.13 1.22 0.34
C ASN A 15 19.98 2.35 0.99
N THR A 16 19.50 3.59 0.94
CA THR A 16 20.22 4.77 1.43
C THR A 16 19.69 5.30 2.75
N LEU A 17 18.44 4.98 3.08
CA LEU A 17 17.79 5.40 4.32
C LEU A 17 18.57 4.87 5.54
N ALA A 18 18.95 5.77 6.43
CA ALA A 18 19.63 5.41 7.69
C ALA A 18 18.63 5.04 8.78
N LEU A 19 17.59 5.84 8.94
CA LEU A 19 16.55 5.69 9.97
C LEU A 19 15.16 5.71 9.34
N PHE A 20 14.39 4.64 9.51
CA PHE A 20 12.97 4.61 9.21
C PHE A 20 12.22 5.38 10.30
N GLU A 21 11.24 6.22 9.92
CA GLU A 21 10.51 7.14 10.80
C GLU A 21 11.44 8.03 11.68
N ASN A 22 12.66 8.31 11.25
CA ASN A 22 13.69 8.99 12.03
C ASN A 22 14.06 8.33 13.37
N GLN A 23 13.68 7.08 13.58
CA GLN A 23 13.84 6.34 14.85
C GLN A 23 14.54 5.00 14.67
N TYR A 24 14.17 4.23 13.66
CA TYR A 24 14.59 2.83 13.55
C TYR A 24 15.75 2.66 12.57
N PRO A 25 16.96 2.32 13.05
CA PRO A 25 18.10 2.07 12.16
C PRO A 25 17.79 0.94 11.18
N VAL A 26 17.89 1.19 9.89
CA VAL A 26 17.59 0.18 8.85
C VAL A 26 18.81 -0.21 8.02
N GLN A 27 19.94 0.45 8.21
CA GLN A 27 21.19 0.02 7.59
C GLN A 27 21.75 -1.23 8.28
N PRO A 28 22.43 -2.14 7.53
CA PRO A 28 22.67 -2.08 6.08
C PRO A 28 21.54 -2.68 5.22
N MET A 29 20.42 -3.06 5.79
CA MET A 29 19.36 -3.83 5.11
C MET A 29 18.43 -2.97 4.24
N GLY A 30 18.36 -1.64 4.48
CA GLY A 30 17.44 -0.76 3.78
C GLY A 30 15.97 -0.99 4.10
N VAL A 31 15.09 -0.47 3.25
CA VAL A 31 13.63 -0.67 3.28
C VAL A 31 13.10 -0.86 1.86
N SER A 32 11.91 -1.45 1.71
CA SER A 32 11.16 -1.45 0.46
C SER A 32 9.87 -0.67 0.64
N TYR A 33 9.62 0.27 -0.24
CA TYR A 33 8.31 0.92 -0.37
C TYR A 33 7.47 0.08 -1.32
N ASN A 34 6.45 -0.58 -0.80
CA ASN A 34 5.70 -1.58 -1.56
C ASN A 34 4.51 -0.95 -2.28
N SER A 35 4.48 -1.09 -3.59
CA SER A 35 3.38 -0.68 -4.44
C SER A 35 3.18 -1.70 -5.55
N TYR A 36 1.93 -1.87 -6.00
CA TYR A 36 1.58 -2.87 -7.00
C TYR A 36 0.63 -2.27 -8.04
N VAL A 37 0.62 -2.86 -9.23
CA VAL A 37 -0.39 -2.59 -10.27
C VAL A 37 -1.15 -3.87 -10.53
N ILE A 38 -2.48 -3.79 -10.50
CA ILE A 38 -3.38 -4.86 -10.92
C ILE A 38 -3.90 -4.51 -12.30
N LEU A 39 -3.53 -5.31 -13.29
CA LEU A 39 -3.90 -5.15 -14.68
C LEU A 39 -5.17 -5.95 -14.97
N ASP A 40 -6.23 -5.24 -15.36
CA ASP A 40 -7.51 -5.83 -15.74
C ASP A 40 -8.23 -4.88 -16.74
N GLU A 41 -9.55 -5.02 -16.92
CA GLU A 41 -10.37 -4.07 -17.68
C GLU A 41 -10.18 -2.66 -17.10
N LYS A 42 -10.29 -2.53 -15.78
CA LYS A 42 -9.88 -1.36 -15.00
C LYS A 42 -8.59 -1.64 -14.26
N ILE A 43 -7.72 -0.67 -14.21
CA ILE A 43 -6.41 -0.80 -13.59
C ILE A 43 -6.41 -0.15 -12.22
N ALA A 44 -5.95 -0.87 -11.20
CA ALA A 44 -5.72 -0.34 -9.87
C ALA A 44 -4.23 -0.30 -9.54
N VAL A 45 -3.77 0.83 -9.00
CA VAL A 45 -2.48 0.96 -8.32
C VAL A 45 -2.74 0.82 -6.82
N MET A 46 -1.96 -0.02 -6.14
CA MET A 46 -2.05 -0.26 -4.70
C MET A 46 -0.94 0.50 -4.01
N ASP A 47 -1.30 1.48 -3.19
CA ASP A 47 -0.42 2.42 -2.51
C ASP A 47 0.56 3.18 -3.43
N SER A 48 1.18 4.21 -2.89
CA SER A 48 2.33 4.87 -3.50
C SER A 48 3.59 4.56 -2.69
N VAL A 49 4.59 5.42 -2.76
CA VAL A 49 5.88 5.29 -2.08
C VAL A 49 6.27 6.60 -1.42
N ASP A 50 7.31 6.56 -0.60
CA ASP A 50 7.94 7.76 -0.03
C ASP A 50 8.32 8.76 -1.13
N ALA A 51 8.20 10.06 -0.83
CA ALA A 51 8.44 11.14 -1.78
C ALA A 51 9.86 11.11 -2.40
N ARG A 52 10.86 10.58 -1.68
CA ARG A 52 12.24 10.42 -2.18
C ARG A 52 12.35 9.42 -3.34
N ALA A 53 11.40 8.48 -3.45
CA ALA A 53 11.37 7.44 -4.48
C ALA A 53 10.39 7.75 -5.64
N THR A 54 9.78 8.94 -5.66
CA THR A 54 8.70 9.30 -6.59
C THR A 54 9.04 9.03 -8.05
N GLU A 55 10.18 9.50 -8.54
CA GLU A 55 10.50 9.43 -9.98
C GLU A 55 10.76 7.99 -10.44
N GLU A 56 11.45 7.21 -9.63
CA GLU A 56 11.66 5.78 -9.92
C GLU A 56 10.34 5.02 -9.91
N TRP A 57 9.50 5.25 -8.90
CA TRP A 57 8.19 4.62 -8.82
C TRP A 57 7.28 4.98 -10.00
N LEU A 58 7.19 6.26 -10.38
CA LEU A 58 6.42 6.69 -11.55
C LEU A 58 6.91 6.04 -12.85
N SER A 59 8.22 5.84 -12.97
CA SER A 59 8.81 5.11 -14.09
C SER A 59 8.42 3.63 -14.07
N ASN A 60 8.44 2.98 -12.90
CA ASN A 60 8.04 1.60 -12.72
C ASN A 60 6.55 1.39 -13.07
N VAL A 61 5.68 2.28 -12.58
CA VAL A 61 4.24 2.29 -12.90
C VAL A 61 4.03 2.46 -14.40
N ALA A 62 4.65 3.48 -15.02
CA ALA A 62 4.49 3.74 -16.45
C ALA A 62 4.92 2.56 -17.33
N ARG A 63 6.00 1.85 -16.93
CA ARG A 63 6.49 0.66 -17.64
C ARG A 63 5.46 -0.48 -17.62
N VAL A 64 4.78 -0.68 -16.49
CA VAL A 64 3.77 -1.73 -16.35
C VAL A 64 2.47 -1.35 -17.05
N LEU A 65 2.12 -0.06 -17.08
CA LEU A 65 0.90 0.43 -17.74
C LEU A 65 0.98 0.37 -19.28
N GLU A 66 2.17 0.37 -19.86
CA GLU A 66 2.38 0.28 -21.33
C GLU A 66 1.53 1.28 -22.13
N GLY A 67 1.40 2.51 -21.61
CA GLY A 67 0.61 3.58 -22.24
C GLY A 67 -0.87 3.62 -21.81
N ARG A 68 -1.37 2.66 -21.06
CA ARG A 68 -2.70 2.70 -20.42
C ARG A 68 -2.68 3.69 -19.24
N SER A 69 -3.86 4.12 -18.82
CA SER A 69 -4.03 4.94 -17.61
C SER A 69 -4.64 4.10 -16.49
N PRO A 70 -4.23 4.28 -15.24
CA PRO A 70 -4.89 3.64 -14.12
C PRO A 70 -6.26 4.29 -13.85
N ASP A 71 -7.25 3.48 -13.50
CA ASP A 71 -8.58 3.93 -13.09
C ASP A 71 -8.61 4.29 -11.61
N TYR A 72 -7.81 3.58 -10.81
CA TYR A 72 -7.82 3.71 -9.36
C TYR A 72 -6.41 3.75 -8.76
N LEU A 73 -6.24 4.59 -7.73
CA LEU A 73 -5.19 4.44 -6.73
C LEU A 73 -5.85 4.06 -5.40
N VAL A 74 -5.61 2.87 -4.93
CA VAL A 74 -6.11 2.37 -3.63
C VAL A 74 -5.08 2.72 -2.57
N VAL A 75 -5.50 3.50 -1.57
CA VAL A 75 -4.65 3.92 -0.46
C VAL A 75 -5.00 3.10 0.78
N THR A 76 -4.13 2.15 1.11
CA THR A 76 -4.32 1.29 2.29
C THR A 76 -3.83 1.96 3.56
N HIS A 77 -2.84 2.86 3.44
CA HIS A 77 -2.23 3.57 4.55
C HIS A 77 -1.76 4.97 4.15
N MET A 78 -1.78 5.92 5.07
CA MET A 78 -1.42 7.32 4.82
C MET A 78 -0.05 7.73 5.35
N GLU A 79 0.71 6.82 5.95
CA GLU A 79 2.10 7.10 6.29
C GLU A 79 2.91 7.47 5.04
N PRO A 80 3.92 8.36 5.14
CA PRO A 80 4.64 8.88 3.98
C PRO A 80 5.23 7.82 3.03
N ASP A 81 5.65 6.67 3.54
CA ASP A 81 6.17 5.58 2.71
C ASP A 81 5.10 4.85 1.87
N HIS A 82 3.80 5.05 2.18
CA HIS A 82 2.65 4.61 1.39
C HIS A 82 1.98 5.73 0.60
N SER A 83 2.08 6.98 1.06
CA SER A 83 1.29 8.10 0.52
C SER A 83 2.10 9.28 -0.03
N GLY A 84 3.41 9.31 0.21
CA GLY A 84 4.26 10.48 -0.12
C GLY A 84 4.27 10.87 -1.59
N SER A 85 4.05 9.92 -2.49
CA SER A 85 4.00 10.13 -3.94
C SER A 85 2.57 10.14 -4.52
N LEU A 86 1.54 9.99 -3.68
CA LEU A 86 0.14 9.89 -4.09
C LEU A 86 -0.28 11.02 -5.01
N MET A 87 -0.04 12.27 -4.63
CA MET A 87 -0.46 13.44 -5.40
C MET A 87 0.28 13.58 -6.74
N ARG A 88 1.51 13.06 -6.85
CA ARG A 88 2.24 13.07 -8.11
C ARG A 88 1.61 12.12 -9.14
N LEU A 89 1.13 10.95 -8.71
CA LEU A 89 0.37 10.06 -9.58
C LEU A 89 -1.00 10.65 -9.93
N ALA A 90 -1.70 11.25 -8.95
CA ALA A 90 -2.99 11.90 -9.15
C ALA A 90 -2.93 13.08 -10.14
N GLN A 91 -1.84 13.83 -10.15
CA GLN A 91 -1.59 14.90 -11.12
C GLN A 91 -1.28 14.34 -12.51
N LYS A 92 -0.54 13.25 -12.60
CA LYS A 92 -0.19 12.62 -13.88
C LYS A 92 -1.40 11.98 -14.56
N TYR A 93 -2.36 11.47 -13.76
CA TYR A 93 -3.57 10.81 -14.25
C TYR A 93 -4.82 11.49 -13.65
N PRO A 94 -5.28 12.61 -14.23
CA PRO A 94 -6.34 13.44 -13.64
C PRO A 94 -7.71 12.75 -13.57
N GLU A 95 -7.98 11.76 -14.41
CA GLU A 95 -9.23 10.98 -14.42
C GLU A 95 -9.23 9.85 -13.39
N MET A 96 -8.06 9.48 -12.83
CA MET A 96 -7.93 8.42 -11.87
C MET A 96 -8.62 8.77 -10.55
N LYS A 97 -9.41 7.85 -10.01
CA LYS A 97 -10.03 8.00 -8.67
C LYS A 97 -9.10 7.49 -7.58
N ILE A 98 -9.15 8.17 -6.44
CA ILE A 98 -8.48 7.72 -5.22
C ILE A 98 -9.49 6.94 -4.39
N VAL A 99 -9.12 5.71 -4.01
CA VAL A 99 -9.95 4.81 -3.20
C VAL A 99 -9.38 4.75 -1.79
N GLY A 100 -10.20 5.03 -0.80
CA GLY A 100 -9.81 5.00 0.62
C GLY A 100 -11.02 5.08 1.51
N ASN A 101 -10.84 4.98 2.82
CA ASN A 101 -11.95 5.19 3.74
C ASN A 101 -12.08 6.68 4.15
N ALA A 102 -13.12 7.03 4.89
CA ALA A 102 -13.39 8.41 5.31
C ALA A 102 -12.20 9.08 6.04
N LYS A 103 -11.45 8.32 6.85
CA LYS A 103 -10.26 8.84 7.55
C LYS A 103 -9.08 9.05 6.61
N THR A 104 -8.92 8.21 5.58
CA THR A 104 -7.93 8.39 4.51
C THR A 104 -8.13 9.75 3.85
N PHE A 105 -9.36 10.10 3.46
CA PHE A 105 -9.65 11.40 2.86
C PHE A 105 -9.48 12.57 3.82
N THR A 106 -9.75 12.37 5.10
CA THR A 106 -9.43 13.37 6.14
C THR A 106 -7.93 13.65 6.18
N LEU A 107 -7.09 12.60 6.19
CA LEU A 107 -5.64 12.74 6.20
C LEU A 107 -5.09 13.33 4.89
N ILE A 108 -5.65 12.97 3.73
CA ILE A 108 -5.29 13.61 2.45
C ILE A 108 -5.49 15.12 2.52
N LYS A 109 -6.63 15.58 3.05
CA LYS A 109 -6.91 17.02 3.22
C LYS A 109 -5.95 17.69 4.20
N GLN A 110 -5.53 16.97 5.25
CA GLN A 110 -4.58 17.49 6.25
C GLN A 110 -3.15 17.57 5.70
N PHE A 111 -2.68 16.57 4.96
CA PHE A 111 -1.31 16.48 4.47
C PHE A 111 -1.07 17.32 3.21
N PHE A 112 -2.05 17.36 2.31
CA PHE A 112 -1.90 17.98 0.99
C PHE A 112 -2.76 19.23 0.79
N GLY A 113 -3.61 19.57 1.76
CA GLY A 113 -4.53 20.71 1.69
C GLY A 113 -5.95 20.35 1.25
N THR A 114 -6.93 21.15 1.68
CA THR A 114 -8.37 20.88 1.47
C THR A 114 -8.80 20.90 -0.01
N GLY A 115 -8.03 21.52 -0.89
CA GLY A 115 -8.30 21.58 -2.34
C GLY A 115 -7.42 20.65 -3.18
N ALA A 116 -6.58 19.81 -2.55
CA ALA A 116 -5.61 18.98 -3.27
C ALA A 116 -6.27 17.90 -4.16
N LEU A 117 -7.43 17.40 -3.75
CA LEU A 117 -8.20 16.39 -4.48
C LEU A 117 -9.66 16.81 -4.52
N SER A 118 -10.26 16.81 -5.71
CA SER A 118 -11.69 17.09 -5.90
C SER A 118 -12.55 15.92 -5.41
N GLU A 119 -13.75 16.22 -4.92
CA GLU A 119 -14.63 15.20 -4.32
C GLU A 119 -15.09 14.13 -5.31
N ASP A 120 -15.29 14.48 -6.57
CA ASP A 120 -15.65 13.54 -7.63
C ASP A 120 -14.56 12.50 -7.92
N ARG A 121 -13.33 12.75 -7.49
CA ARG A 121 -12.21 11.80 -7.57
C ARG A 121 -12.05 10.94 -6.33
N MET A 122 -12.82 11.19 -5.27
CA MET A 122 -12.79 10.40 -4.04
C MET A 122 -13.79 9.25 -4.13
N LEU A 123 -13.32 8.03 -4.00
CA LEU A 123 -14.17 6.83 -3.88
C LEU A 123 -14.02 6.28 -2.46
N GLU A 124 -14.97 6.63 -1.60
CA GLU A 124 -14.99 6.16 -0.23
C GLU A 124 -15.45 4.70 -0.15
N VAL A 125 -14.73 3.89 0.63
CA VAL A 125 -15.03 2.48 0.91
C VAL A 125 -15.01 2.20 2.40
N GLY A 126 -15.84 1.25 2.81
CA GLY A 126 -15.98 0.81 4.19
C GLY A 126 -15.66 -0.67 4.39
N GLU A 127 -16.01 -1.17 5.57
CA GLU A 127 -15.81 -2.58 5.94
C GLU A 127 -16.58 -3.51 5.02
N ARG A 128 -15.87 -4.41 4.33
CA ARG A 128 -16.36 -5.39 3.37
C ARG A 128 -16.90 -4.85 2.05
N ASP A 129 -16.75 -3.55 1.80
CA ASP A 129 -17.04 -3.04 0.45
C ASP A 129 -16.15 -3.69 -0.58
N THR A 130 -16.61 -3.72 -1.82
CA THR A 130 -15.87 -4.33 -2.92
C THR A 130 -15.73 -3.38 -4.10
N LEU A 131 -14.60 -3.50 -4.81
CA LEU A 131 -14.30 -2.79 -6.04
C LEU A 131 -14.01 -3.80 -7.16
N SER A 132 -14.85 -3.82 -8.19
CA SER A 132 -14.61 -4.65 -9.36
C SER A 132 -13.68 -3.96 -10.34
N LEU A 133 -12.68 -4.71 -10.84
CA LEU A 133 -11.78 -4.27 -11.89
C LEU A 133 -12.07 -4.93 -13.25
N GLY A 134 -12.99 -5.89 -13.25
CA GLY A 134 -13.32 -6.78 -14.36
C GLY A 134 -13.34 -8.22 -13.86
N LEU A 135 -12.32 -9.00 -14.16
CA LEU A 135 -12.12 -10.35 -13.60
C LEU A 135 -11.69 -10.32 -12.15
N HIS A 136 -10.90 -9.31 -11.76
CA HIS A 136 -10.39 -9.14 -10.39
C HIS A 136 -11.35 -8.30 -9.56
N ARG A 137 -11.42 -8.62 -8.27
CA ARG A 137 -12.24 -7.89 -7.31
C ARG A 137 -11.47 -7.70 -6.01
N LEU A 138 -11.41 -6.46 -5.57
CA LEU A 138 -10.87 -6.09 -4.27
C LEU A 138 -11.98 -6.05 -3.23
N ARG A 139 -11.78 -6.68 -2.08
CA ARG A 139 -12.61 -6.54 -0.88
C ARG A 139 -11.81 -5.83 0.18
N PHE A 140 -12.39 -4.78 0.78
CA PHE A 140 -11.73 -3.98 1.79
C PHE A 140 -12.07 -4.46 3.20
N LEU A 141 -11.04 -4.52 4.06
CA LEU A 141 -11.19 -4.86 5.47
C LEU A 141 -10.51 -3.77 6.28
N LEU A 142 -11.28 -3.04 7.09
CA LEU A 142 -10.72 -1.98 7.93
C LEU A 142 -9.85 -2.58 9.02
N ALA A 143 -8.68 -2.00 9.20
CA ALA A 143 -7.67 -2.41 10.18
C ALA A 143 -7.24 -1.22 11.06
N PRO A 144 -8.21 -0.52 11.72
CA PRO A 144 -7.93 0.70 12.46
C PRO A 144 -6.88 0.43 13.55
N MET A 145 -5.91 1.33 13.66
CA MET A 145 -4.77 1.25 14.59
C MET A 145 -3.81 0.08 14.31
N VAL A 146 -3.78 -0.41 13.08
CA VAL A 146 -2.73 -1.35 12.64
C VAL A 146 -1.89 -0.67 11.53
N HIS A 147 -1.06 0.40 11.78
CA HIS A 147 -0.90 0.99 13.13
C HIS A 147 -1.55 2.40 13.25
N TRP A 148 -2.06 2.97 12.19
CA TRP A 148 -2.78 4.27 12.17
C TRP A 148 -4.30 4.07 12.06
N PRO A 149 -5.09 5.14 12.39
CA PRO A 149 -6.55 4.99 12.52
C PRO A 149 -7.28 4.72 11.20
N GLU A 150 -6.70 5.06 10.05
CA GLU A 150 -7.30 4.90 8.72
C GLU A 150 -6.89 3.59 8.02
N VAL A 151 -5.96 2.83 8.58
CA VAL A 151 -5.44 1.64 7.90
C VAL A 151 -6.55 0.69 7.48
N MET A 152 -6.48 0.23 6.26
CA MET A 152 -7.30 -0.86 5.73
C MET A 152 -6.42 -1.84 4.96
N THR A 153 -6.88 -3.07 4.83
CA THR A 153 -6.30 -4.07 3.93
C THR A 153 -7.22 -4.28 2.74
N ALA A 154 -6.66 -4.72 1.62
CA ALA A 154 -7.43 -5.07 0.44
C ALA A 154 -7.14 -6.53 0.05
N TYR A 155 -8.18 -7.36 0.01
CA TYR A 155 -8.09 -8.74 -0.43
C TYR A 155 -8.54 -8.88 -1.87
N GLU A 156 -7.63 -9.31 -2.73
CA GLU A 156 -7.94 -9.64 -4.12
C GLU A 156 -8.49 -11.07 -4.18
N GLU A 157 -9.78 -11.19 -4.55
CA GLU A 157 -10.55 -12.42 -4.40
C GLU A 157 -10.24 -13.49 -5.44
N THR A 158 -9.78 -13.11 -6.63
CA THR A 158 -9.58 -14.02 -7.77
C THR A 158 -8.29 -14.81 -7.61
N GLU A 159 -7.19 -14.13 -7.32
CA GLU A 159 -5.88 -14.74 -7.13
C GLU A 159 -5.55 -14.99 -5.64
N LYS A 160 -6.43 -14.54 -4.73
CA LYS A 160 -6.36 -14.76 -3.28
C LYS A 160 -5.16 -14.09 -2.63
N ILE A 161 -4.91 -12.85 -3.01
CA ILE A 161 -3.78 -12.06 -2.53
C ILE A 161 -4.27 -10.99 -1.56
N LEU A 162 -3.61 -10.90 -0.40
CA LEU A 162 -3.88 -9.88 0.60
C LEU A 162 -2.84 -8.76 0.52
N PHE A 163 -3.29 -7.54 0.20
CA PHE A 163 -2.51 -6.31 0.37
C PHE A 163 -2.74 -5.81 1.80
N SER A 164 -1.76 -6.01 2.65
CA SER A 164 -1.92 -5.93 4.11
C SER A 164 -1.46 -4.61 4.72
N ALA A 165 -1.05 -3.62 3.94
CA ALA A 165 -0.35 -2.44 4.43
C ALA A 165 0.86 -2.87 5.30
N ASP A 166 1.03 -2.25 6.46
CA ASP A 166 2.12 -2.54 7.39
C ASP A 166 1.96 -3.84 8.19
N ALA A 167 0.73 -4.34 8.30
CA ALA A 167 0.51 -5.60 8.98
C ALA A 167 1.34 -6.71 8.32
N PHE A 168 2.03 -7.50 9.13
CA PHE A 168 2.87 -8.63 8.68
C PHE A 168 4.12 -8.24 7.88
N GLY A 169 4.52 -6.95 7.91
CA GLY A 169 5.73 -6.44 7.25
C GLY A 169 7.04 -6.85 7.93
N ARG A 170 8.13 -6.51 7.31
CA ARG A 170 9.49 -6.65 7.84
C ARG A 170 10.36 -5.47 7.41
N PHE A 171 11.41 -5.16 8.17
CA PHE A 171 12.48 -4.29 7.68
C PHE A 171 13.34 -4.99 6.63
N GLY A 172 13.89 -4.18 5.73
CA GLY A 172 14.86 -4.59 4.73
C GLY A 172 14.32 -4.49 3.30
N SER A 173 15.19 -4.04 2.40
CA SER A 173 14.88 -4.01 0.97
C SER A 173 14.73 -5.41 0.39
N LEU A 174 13.93 -5.57 -0.65
CA LEU A 174 13.72 -6.86 -1.31
C LEU A 174 15.04 -7.44 -1.83
N GLU A 175 15.87 -6.59 -2.44
CA GLU A 175 17.16 -6.99 -2.96
C GLU A 175 18.09 -7.55 -1.89
N ARG A 176 18.29 -6.79 -0.79
CA ARG A 176 19.24 -7.18 0.28
C ARG A 176 18.73 -8.30 1.17
N THR A 177 17.43 -8.47 1.25
CA THR A 177 16.80 -9.48 2.12
C THR A 177 16.30 -10.72 1.38
N ALA A 178 16.51 -10.83 0.06
CA ALA A 178 16.03 -11.94 -0.76
C ALA A 178 16.45 -13.33 -0.20
N ARG A 179 17.61 -13.41 0.43
CA ARG A 179 18.14 -14.66 1.04
C ARG A 179 18.21 -14.60 2.56
N ALA A 180 17.76 -13.52 3.19
CA ALA A 180 17.79 -13.36 4.64
C ALA A 180 16.61 -14.08 5.29
N PRO A 181 16.77 -14.63 6.50
CA PRO A 181 15.65 -15.18 7.26
C PRO A 181 14.57 -14.11 7.49
N TRP A 182 13.31 -14.47 7.23
CA TRP A 182 12.17 -13.56 7.39
C TRP A 182 11.95 -13.13 8.85
N VAL A 183 11.93 -14.12 9.75
CA VAL A 183 11.45 -13.96 11.14
C VAL A 183 12.18 -12.88 11.95
N PRO A 184 13.52 -12.74 11.92
CA PRO A 184 14.19 -11.72 12.73
C PRO A 184 13.75 -10.30 12.39
N GLN A 185 13.67 -9.94 11.10
CA GLN A 185 13.29 -8.60 10.65
C GLN A 185 11.79 -8.36 10.79
N ALA A 186 10.95 -9.36 10.56
CA ALA A 186 9.51 -9.29 10.80
C ALA A 186 9.20 -9.10 12.29
N ARG A 187 9.90 -9.83 13.18
CA ARG A 187 9.76 -9.65 14.63
C ARG A 187 10.19 -8.25 15.06
N ARG A 188 11.31 -7.75 14.53
CA ARG A 188 11.78 -6.39 14.81
C ARG A 188 10.78 -5.34 14.34
N TYR A 189 10.24 -5.48 13.13
CA TYR A 189 9.20 -4.63 12.59
C TYR A 189 7.95 -4.65 13.47
N TYR A 190 7.45 -5.82 13.80
CA TYR A 190 6.27 -5.97 14.63
C TYR A 190 6.41 -5.26 15.98
N TYR A 191 7.49 -5.50 16.72
CA TYR A 191 7.66 -4.90 18.04
C TYR A 191 7.84 -3.37 18.02
N ASN A 192 8.41 -2.84 16.96
CA ASN A 192 8.67 -1.40 16.87
C ASN A 192 7.49 -0.62 16.31
N ILE A 193 6.81 -1.14 15.30
CA ILE A 193 5.78 -0.41 14.54
C ILE A 193 4.36 -0.76 15.01
N ILE A 194 4.02 -2.03 15.06
CA ILE A 194 2.65 -2.51 15.16
C ILE A 194 2.29 -3.03 16.55
N GLY A 195 3.24 -3.62 17.26
CA GLY A 195 2.99 -4.47 18.43
C GLY A 195 2.32 -3.77 19.62
N LYS A 196 2.45 -2.45 19.75
CA LYS A 196 1.72 -1.65 20.75
C LYS A 196 0.19 -1.72 20.57
N TYR A 197 -0.28 -2.11 19.38
CA TYR A 197 -1.68 -2.28 19.05
C TYR A 197 -2.07 -3.77 18.92
N GLY A 198 -1.49 -4.64 19.74
CA GLY A 198 -1.66 -6.08 19.65
C GLY A 198 -3.13 -6.55 19.66
N ALA A 199 -4.02 -5.89 20.40
CA ALA A 199 -5.45 -6.21 20.40
C ALA A 199 -6.09 -5.97 19.02
N GLN A 200 -5.73 -4.88 18.34
CA GLN A 200 -6.21 -4.55 17.01
C GLN A 200 -5.64 -5.51 15.96
N VAL A 201 -4.37 -5.90 16.10
CA VAL A 201 -3.76 -6.96 15.26
C VAL A 201 -4.51 -8.28 15.42
N GLN A 202 -4.86 -8.70 16.65
CA GLN A 202 -5.66 -9.90 16.87
C GLN A 202 -7.05 -9.80 16.23
N ALA A 203 -7.68 -8.63 16.29
CA ALA A 203 -8.96 -8.40 15.61
C ALA A 203 -8.84 -8.51 14.08
N LEU A 204 -7.77 -7.97 13.49
CA LEU A 204 -7.49 -8.13 12.06
C LEU A 204 -7.22 -9.59 11.71
N LEU A 205 -6.36 -10.29 12.46
CA LEU A 205 -6.10 -11.72 12.25
C LEU A 205 -7.39 -12.54 12.24
N LYS A 206 -8.33 -12.26 13.16
CA LYS A 206 -9.64 -12.92 13.18
C LYS A 206 -10.46 -12.64 11.92
N LYS A 207 -10.39 -11.42 11.37
CA LYS A 207 -11.09 -11.08 10.11
C LYS A 207 -10.52 -11.85 8.92
N ILE A 208 -9.20 -11.92 8.81
CA ILE A 208 -8.53 -12.54 7.67
C ILE A 208 -8.41 -14.07 7.77
N SER A 209 -8.57 -14.65 8.97
CA SER A 209 -8.48 -16.10 9.16
C SER A 209 -9.50 -16.92 8.36
N ALA A 210 -10.59 -16.29 7.93
CA ALA A 210 -11.61 -16.91 7.08
C ALA A 210 -11.31 -16.78 5.58
N LEU A 211 -10.24 -16.05 5.21
CA LEU A 211 -9.83 -15.88 3.82
C LEU A 211 -8.85 -16.98 3.42
N GLU A 212 -8.99 -17.43 2.20
CA GLU A 212 -7.96 -18.29 1.58
C GLU A 212 -6.92 -17.36 0.96
N ILE A 213 -5.73 -17.27 1.58
CA ILE A 213 -4.63 -16.43 1.12
C ILE A 213 -3.53 -17.34 0.57
N LYS A 214 -3.00 -17.02 -0.61
CA LYS A 214 -1.92 -17.75 -1.29
C LYS A 214 -0.56 -17.09 -1.11
#